data_458e502590df7541ee2de0e81c96a6b1
#
_entry.id   458e502590df7541ee2de0e81c96a6b1
#
_cell.length_a   1.000
_cell.length_b   1.000
_cell.length_c   1.000
_cell.angle_alpha   90.00
_cell.angle_beta   90.00
_cell.angle_gamma   90.00
#
_symmetry.space_group_name_H-M   'P 1'
#
loop_
_entity.id
_entity.type
_entity.pdbx_description
1 polymer ?
#
loop_
_entity_poly.entity_id
_entity_poly.type
_entity_poly.pdbx_seq_one_letter_code
_entity_poly.pdbx_strand_id
1 'polypeptide(L)'
;MKKTLCFVMGIQVLVLFTIVAPVFAQGKYPERPVKILVGFSPGGSMDFAARLVAEKLTKALGQSFYVENRPGANSRIAAELAANAKPDGYTLYLFSHNDTINAALYPNLRYDIFKDFTPVTRVHTTPYLLTVHPSLPVKTVKDLIELAKAKPGQIEYGSAGIGNGSHFATELFLSMASIEMVHVPYKGSGAILADLYSGEVQFVLNSVISLTPGVKQGRIRPIAISTKTRLPLYPDVPTVDESGLPGYVVEGVWSSIAGPGGTPKPIVTLLNREIVKFLKEPDTVKYLEKSGGSPAGCTPEEAGEIIKSEFDRWSNIAKTRGIIVKQ
;
A
#
# COMPACT_ATOMS: atom_id res chain seq x y z
N MET A 1 3.99 -98.55 18.61
CA MET A 1 2.91 -97.61 19.00
C MET A 1 3.54 -96.63 19.96
N LYS A 2 3.92 -95.44 19.54
CA LYS A 2 4.06 -94.20 20.35
C LYS A 2 4.16 -93.05 19.38
N LYS A 3 3.19 -92.19 19.38
CA LYS A 3 3.07 -90.96 18.58
C LYS A 3 3.97 -89.88 19.21
N THR A 4 4.92 -89.36 18.48
CA THR A 4 5.74 -88.26 18.90
C THR A 4 5.14 -86.97 18.29
N LEU A 5 4.66 -86.11 19.10
CA LEU A 5 4.07 -84.82 18.74
C LEU A 5 5.18 -83.76 18.64
N CYS A 6 5.50 -83.29 17.41
CA CYS A 6 6.43 -82.22 17.21
C CYS A 6 5.72 -80.89 17.41
N PHE A 7 6.15 -80.15 18.43
CA PHE A 7 5.69 -78.75 18.75
C PHE A 7 6.54 -77.77 17.94
N VAL A 8 6.00 -77.18 16.88
CA VAL A 8 6.68 -76.14 16.12
C VAL A 8 6.32 -74.79 16.78
N MET A 9 7.26 -74.18 17.46
CA MET A 9 7.18 -72.91 18.04
C MET A 9 7.54 -71.85 16.96
N GLY A 10 6.49 -71.18 16.39
CA GLY A 10 6.66 -70.08 15.43
C GLY A 10 7.02 -68.79 16.18
N ILE A 11 8.24 -68.32 15.99
CA ILE A 11 8.68 -67.00 16.45
C ILE A 11 8.14 -65.98 15.44
N GLN A 12 7.09 -65.23 15.79
CA GLN A 12 6.66 -64.03 15.08
C GLN A 12 7.57 -62.89 15.46
N VAL A 13 8.49 -62.51 14.57
CA VAL A 13 9.27 -61.28 14.69
C VAL A 13 8.39 -60.12 14.25
N LEU A 14 7.86 -59.38 15.21
CA LEU A 14 7.11 -58.13 14.98
C LEU A 14 8.10 -57.00 14.63
N VAL A 15 8.30 -56.76 13.32
CA VAL A 15 9.11 -55.64 12.85
C VAL A 15 8.28 -54.36 13.05
N LEU A 16 8.53 -53.61 14.12
CA LEU A 16 8.02 -52.29 14.31
C LEU A 16 8.71 -51.34 13.29
N PHE A 17 8.01 -51.05 12.18
CA PHE A 17 8.37 -49.96 11.30
C PHE A 17 8.05 -48.64 12.03
N THR A 18 9.01 -48.07 12.74
CA THR A 18 8.92 -46.66 13.19
C THR A 18 8.96 -45.79 11.95
N ILE A 19 7.80 -45.28 11.54
CA ILE A 19 7.70 -44.21 10.56
C ILE A 19 8.31 -42.97 11.21
N VAL A 20 9.60 -42.74 10.99
CA VAL A 20 10.24 -41.47 11.29
C VAL A 20 9.69 -40.49 10.26
N ALA A 21 8.62 -39.81 10.59
CA ALA A 21 8.19 -38.64 9.82
C ALA A 21 9.39 -37.65 9.74
N PRO A 22 9.79 -37.23 8.54
CA PRO A 22 10.86 -36.26 8.43
C PRO A 22 10.38 -35.00 9.20
N VAL A 23 10.97 -34.73 10.33
CA VAL A 23 10.93 -33.41 10.95
C VAL A 23 11.67 -32.54 9.96
N PHE A 24 10.90 -31.85 9.10
CA PHE A 24 11.45 -30.74 8.34
C PHE A 24 12.01 -29.79 9.38
N ALA A 25 13.32 -29.84 9.60
CA ALA A 25 14.04 -28.78 10.28
C ALA A 25 13.68 -27.52 9.49
N GLN A 26 12.78 -26.70 10.06
CA GLN A 26 12.48 -25.39 9.48
C GLN A 26 13.78 -24.63 9.52
N GLY A 27 14.46 -24.56 8.35
CA GLY A 27 15.66 -23.75 8.17
C GLY A 27 15.41 -22.35 8.71
N LYS A 28 16.45 -21.72 9.23
CA LYS A 28 16.35 -20.40 9.87
C LYS A 28 15.96 -19.35 8.80
N TYR A 29 14.64 -19.13 8.61
CA TYR A 29 14.19 -18.08 7.70
C TYR A 29 14.53 -16.69 8.26
N PRO A 30 15.06 -15.75 7.43
CA PRO A 30 15.53 -15.94 6.06
C PRO A 30 17.00 -16.42 5.98
N GLU A 31 17.34 -17.30 5.01
CA GLU A 31 18.71 -17.77 4.73
C GLU A 31 19.33 -17.08 3.51
N ARG A 32 18.53 -16.35 2.75
CA ARG A 32 18.94 -15.63 1.52
C ARG A 32 18.17 -14.30 1.41
N PRO A 33 18.59 -13.38 0.51
CA PRO A 33 17.91 -12.10 0.32
C PRO A 33 16.42 -12.25 0.03
N VAL A 34 15.62 -11.36 0.62
CA VAL A 34 14.15 -11.29 0.47
C VAL A 34 13.79 -10.05 -0.34
N LYS A 35 12.98 -10.23 -1.36
CA LYS A 35 12.51 -9.17 -2.23
C LYS A 35 11.16 -8.63 -1.75
N ILE A 36 10.99 -7.29 -1.77
CA ILE A 36 9.71 -6.60 -1.59
C ILE A 36 9.32 -5.95 -2.92
N LEU A 37 8.31 -6.48 -3.59
CA LEU A 37 7.76 -5.89 -4.81
C LEU A 37 6.90 -4.67 -4.49
N VAL A 38 7.07 -3.60 -5.27
CA VAL A 38 6.32 -2.35 -5.15
C VAL A 38 5.76 -1.96 -6.51
N GLY A 39 4.43 -1.77 -6.60
CA GLY A 39 3.72 -1.49 -7.85
C GLY A 39 3.80 -0.04 -8.34
N PHE A 40 4.66 0.80 -7.75
CA PHE A 40 4.75 2.23 -8.03
C PHE A 40 6.21 2.67 -8.21
N SER A 41 6.38 3.84 -8.87
CA SER A 41 7.70 4.45 -9.08
C SER A 41 8.40 4.79 -7.76
N PRO A 42 9.73 4.76 -7.74
CA PRO A 42 10.52 5.22 -6.59
C PRO A 42 10.18 6.65 -6.15
N GLY A 43 10.40 6.97 -4.87
CA GLY A 43 10.20 8.30 -4.29
C GLY A 43 8.78 8.62 -3.84
N GLY A 44 7.79 7.75 -4.08
CA GLY A 44 6.44 7.88 -3.55
C GLY A 44 6.27 7.26 -2.17
N SER A 45 5.08 7.44 -1.55
CA SER A 45 4.78 6.90 -0.21
C SER A 45 4.88 5.38 -0.13
N MET A 46 4.57 4.66 -1.21
CA MET A 46 4.70 3.20 -1.26
C MET A 46 6.16 2.77 -1.24
N ASP A 47 7.02 3.41 -2.05
CA ASP A 47 8.45 3.16 -2.06
C ASP A 47 9.09 3.49 -0.70
N PHE A 48 8.70 4.62 -0.11
CA PHE A 48 9.11 5.02 1.24
C PHE A 48 8.81 3.93 2.29
N ALA A 49 7.56 3.43 2.32
CA ALA A 49 7.14 2.40 3.25
C ALA A 49 7.91 1.08 3.05
N ALA A 50 8.07 0.65 1.79
CA ALA A 50 8.79 -0.57 1.48
C ALA A 50 10.27 -0.50 1.89
N ARG A 51 10.93 0.65 1.67
CA ARG A 51 12.33 0.86 2.07
C ARG A 51 12.50 0.90 3.57
N LEU A 52 11.57 1.52 4.31
CA LEU A 52 11.55 1.47 5.76
C LEU A 52 11.46 0.03 6.28
N VAL A 53 10.53 -0.76 5.74
CA VAL A 53 10.38 -2.18 6.10
C VAL A 53 11.64 -2.97 5.74
N ALA A 54 12.19 -2.78 4.53
CA ALA A 54 13.39 -3.48 4.06
C ALA A 54 14.60 -3.20 4.97
N GLU A 55 14.85 -1.94 5.31
CA GLU A 55 15.92 -1.53 6.21
C GLU A 55 15.79 -2.17 7.60
N LYS A 56 14.61 -2.06 8.20
CA LYS A 56 14.35 -2.56 9.55
C LYS A 56 14.40 -4.07 9.65
N LEU A 57 13.82 -4.79 8.66
CA LEU A 57 13.90 -6.26 8.62
C LEU A 57 15.31 -6.75 8.33
N THR A 58 16.09 -6.07 7.51
CA THR A 58 17.51 -6.39 7.28
C THR A 58 18.29 -6.35 8.59
N LYS A 59 18.09 -5.29 9.40
CA LYS A 59 18.73 -5.16 10.71
C LYS A 59 18.26 -6.22 11.71
N ALA A 60 16.96 -6.52 11.70
CA ALA A 60 16.36 -7.45 12.68
C ALA A 60 16.68 -8.92 12.40
N LEU A 61 16.72 -9.32 11.12
CA LEU A 61 16.80 -10.73 10.72
C LEU A 61 18.18 -11.12 10.15
N GLY A 62 19.09 -10.17 9.91
CA GLY A 62 20.46 -10.43 9.50
C GLY A 62 20.62 -10.87 8.03
N GLN A 63 19.55 -10.82 7.23
CA GLN A 63 19.56 -11.07 5.79
C GLN A 63 19.05 -9.83 5.05
N SER A 64 19.53 -9.62 3.82
CA SER A 64 19.13 -8.47 3.02
C SER A 64 17.67 -8.54 2.62
N PHE A 65 16.88 -7.53 2.98
CA PHE A 65 15.59 -7.23 2.38
C PHE A 65 15.78 -6.06 1.41
N TYR A 66 15.30 -6.19 0.18
CA TYR A 66 15.46 -5.16 -0.84
C TYR A 66 14.17 -4.87 -1.60
N VAL A 67 14.03 -3.63 -2.07
CA VAL A 67 12.87 -3.16 -2.81
C VAL A 67 13.10 -3.31 -4.30
N GLU A 68 12.10 -3.86 -4.99
CA GLU A 68 12.03 -3.91 -6.45
C GLU A 68 10.76 -3.21 -6.94
N ASN A 69 10.93 -2.03 -7.54
CA ASN A 69 9.82 -1.28 -8.11
C ASN A 69 9.42 -1.83 -9.49
N ARG A 70 8.15 -2.21 -9.65
CA ARG A 70 7.52 -2.68 -10.90
C ARG A 70 6.27 -1.83 -11.19
N PRO A 71 6.45 -0.57 -11.57
CA PRO A 71 5.34 0.36 -11.75
C PRO A 71 4.54 0.05 -13.01
N GLY A 72 3.25 0.36 -12.98
CA GLY A 72 2.36 0.28 -14.12
C GLY A 72 0.99 -0.30 -13.78
N ALA A 73 0.00 0.04 -14.63
CA ALA A 73 -1.39 -0.39 -14.51
C ALA A 73 -1.98 -0.24 -13.09
N ASN A 74 -1.66 0.86 -12.39
CA ASN A 74 -2.08 1.11 -11.00
C ASN A 74 -1.74 -0.05 -10.04
N SER A 75 -0.46 -0.49 -10.00
CA SER A 75 0.09 -1.63 -9.25
C SER A 75 -0.22 -3.04 -9.78
N ARG A 76 -1.17 -3.23 -10.69
CA ARG A 76 -1.62 -4.56 -11.13
C ARG A 76 -0.48 -5.43 -11.68
N ILE A 77 0.53 -4.85 -12.35
CA ILE A 77 1.69 -5.62 -12.85
C ILE A 77 2.48 -6.24 -11.69
N ALA A 78 2.77 -5.47 -10.65
CA ALA A 78 3.51 -5.98 -9.49
C ALA A 78 2.66 -6.96 -8.67
N ALA A 79 1.36 -6.70 -8.54
CA ALA A 79 0.43 -7.59 -7.85
C ALA A 79 0.35 -8.96 -8.52
N GLU A 80 0.23 -9.02 -9.86
CA GLU A 80 0.23 -10.27 -10.63
C GLU A 80 1.56 -11.05 -10.46
N LEU A 81 2.69 -10.34 -10.51
CA LEU A 81 4.00 -10.95 -10.25
C LEU A 81 4.11 -11.54 -8.84
N ALA A 82 3.57 -10.83 -7.84
CA ALA A 82 3.59 -11.28 -6.45
C ALA A 82 2.65 -12.48 -6.23
N ALA A 83 1.43 -12.42 -6.77
CA ALA A 83 0.45 -13.50 -6.68
C ALA A 83 0.96 -14.83 -7.25
N ASN A 84 1.75 -14.76 -8.33
CA ASN A 84 2.34 -15.93 -8.99
C ASN A 84 3.71 -16.35 -8.43
N ALA A 85 4.23 -15.67 -7.41
CA ALA A 85 5.49 -16.03 -6.79
C ALA A 85 5.33 -17.24 -5.86
N LYS A 86 6.45 -17.93 -5.56
CA LYS A 86 6.45 -19.04 -4.60
C LYS A 86 6.09 -18.52 -3.21
N PRO A 87 5.20 -19.21 -2.46
CA PRO A 87 4.80 -18.80 -1.11
C PRO A 87 5.83 -19.22 -0.04
N ASP A 88 7.10 -18.99 -0.31
CA ASP A 88 8.24 -19.39 0.54
C ASP A 88 8.78 -18.23 1.41
N GLY A 89 8.14 -17.06 1.35
CA GLY A 89 8.51 -15.86 2.10
C GLY A 89 9.65 -15.04 1.47
N TYR A 90 10.26 -15.46 0.36
CA TYR A 90 11.36 -14.74 -0.29
C TYR A 90 10.93 -13.71 -1.34
N THR A 91 9.64 -13.68 -1.66
CA THR A 91 9.00 -12.59 -2.39
C THR A 91 7.84 -12.07 -1.54
N LEU A 92 7.94 -10.83 -1.12
CA LEU A 92 6.89 -10.10 -0.43
C LEU A 92 6.33 -9.03 -1.37
N TYR A 93 5.14 -8.56 -1.07
CA TYR A 93 4.47 -7.51 -1.81
C TYR A 93 4.04 -6.38 -0.88
N LEU A 94 4.28 -5.14 -1.30
CA LEU A 94 3.70 -3.99 -0.64
C LEU A 94 2.29 -3.77 -1.20
N PHE A 95 1.34 -4.42 -0.58
CA PHE A 95 -0.09 -4.30 -0.84
C PHE A 95 -0.59 -2.92 -0.40
N SER A 96 -1.53 -2.34 -1.12
CA SER A 96 -2.03 -0.99 -0.88
C SER A 96 -3.55 -0.87 -1.06
N HIS A 97 -4.10 0.25 -0.64
CA HIS A 97 -5.50 0.61 -0.92
C HIS A 97 -5.85 0.53 -2.42
N ASN A 98 -4.87 0.75 -3.32
CA ASN A 98 -5.11 0.66 -4.76
C ASN A 98 -5.42 -0.76 -5.23
N ASP A 99 -4.91 -1.78 -4.53
CA ASP A 99 -5.21 -3.18 -4.87
C ASP A 99 -6.67 -3.52 -4.56
N THR A 100 -7.23 -2.96 -3.48
CA THR A 100 -8.66 -3.07 -3.18
C THR A 100 -9.54 -2.30 -4.17
N ILE A 101 -9.09 -1.11 -4.60
CA ILE A 101 -9.76 -0.34 -5.67
C ILE A 101 -9.72 -1.11 -6.98
N ASN A 102 -8.57 -1.66 -7.37
CA ASN A 102 -8.44 -2.45 -8.59
C ASN A 102 -9.39 -3.66 -8.59
N ALA A 103 -9.44 -4.39 -7.48
CA ALA A 103 -10.34 -5.54 -7.34
C ALA A 103 -11.83 -5.16 -7.47
N ALA A 104 -12.20 -3.98 -6.98
CA ALA A 104 -13.56 -3.46 -7.07
C ALA A 104 -13.92 -2.97 -8.49
N LEU A 105 -12.95 -2.45 -9.26
CA LEU A 105 -13.20 -1.78 -10.53
C LEU A 105 -12.91 -2.65 -11.75
N TYR A 106 -12.02 -3.63 -11.65
CA TYR A 106 -11.58 -4.47 -12.77
C TYR A 106 -12.06 -5.92 -12.57
N PRO A 107 -13.14 -6.34 -13.25
CA PRO A 107 -13.70 -7.68 -13.04
C PRO A 107 -12.80 -8.82 -13.55
N ASN A 108 -11.85 -8.51 -14.45
CA ASN A 108 -10.98 -9.50 -15.11
C ASN A 108 -9.53 -9.41 -14.62
N LEU A 109 -9.31 -9.22 -13.30
CA LEU A 109 -7.97 -9.33 -12.72
C LEU A 109 -7.45 -10.77 -12.88
N ARG A 110 -6.14 -10.90 -13.13
CA ARG A 110 -5.47 -12.20 -13.22
C ARG A 110 -5.03 -12.74 -11.86
N TYR A 111 -5.52 -12.16 -10.79
CA TYR A 111 -5.27 -12.56 -9.41
C TYR A 111 -6.49 -12.20 -8.54
N ASP A 112 -6.65 -12.92 -7.45
CA ASP A 112 -7.66 -12.70 -6.42
C ASP A 112 -7.00 -12.12 -5.16
N ILE A 113 -7.40 -10.92 -4.75
CA ILE A 113 -6.78 -10.24 -3.61
C ILE A 113 -6.97 -10.97 -2.27
N PHE A 114 -7.93 -11.89 -2.18
CA PHE A 114 -8.24 -12.65 -0.97
C PHE A 114 -7.59 -14.04 -0.94
N LYS A 115 -7.33 -14.64 -2.11
CA LYS A 115 -6.78 -16.00 -2.22
C LYS A 115 -5.28 -15.99 -2.50
N ASP A 116 -4.83 -15.08 -3.38
CA ASP A 116 -3.47 -15.08 -3.90
C ASP A 116 -2.51 -14.25 -3.04
N PHE A 117 -3.00 -13.69 -1.91
CA PHE A 117 -2.19 -12.96 -0.94
C PHE A 117 -2.46 -13.42 0.48
N THR A 118 -1.39 -13.54 1.26
CA THR A 118 -1.41 -13.77 2.70
C THR A 118 -1.00 -12.47 3.39
N PRO A 119 -1.93 -11.73 4.04
CA PRO A 119 -1.61 -10.51 4.77
C PRO A 119 -0.62 -10.78 5.91
N VAL A 120 0.31 -9.84 6.12
CA VAL A 120 1.26 -9.88 7.24
C VAL A 120 0.92 -8.82 8.28
N THR A 121 0.89 -7.55 7.87
CA THR A 121 0.51 -6.41 8.71
C THR A 121 0.41 -5.15 7.88
N ARG A 122 -0.36 -4.16 8.34
CA ARG A 122 -0.25 -2.80 7.82
C ARG A 122 1.08 -2.17 8.23
N VAL A 123 1.55 -1.24 7.43
CA VAL A 123 2.82 -0.53 7.69
C VAL A 123 2.54 0.91 8.12
N HIS A 124 1.86 1.67 7.27
CA HIS A 124 1.58 3.08 7.52
C HIS A 124 0.26 3.52 6.90
N THR A 125 -0.22 4.65 7.40
CA THR A 125 -1.24 5.47 6.76
C THR A 125 -0.68 6.86 6.52
N THR A 126 -1.20 7.58 5.50
CA THR A 126 -0.84 8.98 5.24
C THR A 126 -2.01 9.68 4.56
N PRO A 127 -2.43 10.86 5.04
CA PRO A 127 -3.45 11.67 4.38
C PRO A 127 -3.02 12.16 3.02
N TYR A 128 -3.96 12.74 2.26
CA TYR A 128 -3.62 13.52 1.08
C TYR A 128 -3.41 15.00 1.44
N LEU A 129 -2.49 15.62 0.71
CA LEU A 129 -2.17 17.04 0.74
C LEU A 129 -2.53 17.64 -0.61
N LEU A 130 -3.32 18.70 -0.62
CA LEU A 130 -3.54 19.52 -1.80
C LEU A 130 -2.37 20.46 -1.94
N THR A 131 -1.67 20.40 -3.05
CA THR A 131 -0.54 21.28 -3.36
C THR A 131 -0.68 21.90 -4.73
N VAL A 132 -0.16 23.12 -4.85
CA VAL A 132 -0.04 23.83 -6.13
C VAL A 132 1.40 24.23 -6.40
N HIS A 133 1.76 24.29 -7.68
CA HIS A 133 3.03 24.93 -8.08
C HIS A 133 2.98 26.44 -7.80
N PRO A 134 4.07 27.08 -7.32
CA PRO A 134 4.09 28.49 -6.97
C PRO A 134 3.76 29.47 -8.12
N SER A 135 3.85 29.02 -9.39
CA SER A 135 3.45 29.82 -10.56
C SER A 135 1.95 30.10 -10.61
N LEU A 136 1.11 29.26 -9.99
CA LEU A 136 -0.30 29.56 -9.86
C LEU A 136 -0.50 30.69 -8.80
N PRO A 137 -1.29 31.71 -9.10
CA PRO A 137 -1.63 32.77 -8.17
C PRO A 137 -2.69 32.33 -7.15
N VAL A 138 -2.44 31.14 -6.52
CA VAL A 138 -3.38 30.44 -5.62
C VAL A 138 -2.71 30.24 -4.28
N LYS A 139 -3.39 30.62 -3.20
CA LYS A 139 -2.93 30.43 -1.80
C LYS A 139 -3.91 29.60 -0.97
N THR A 140 -5.15 29.50 -1.39
CA THR A 140 -6.24 28.82 -0.69
C THR A 140 -7.03 27.91 -1.63
N VAL A 141 -7.82 27.00 -1.08
CA VAL A 141 -8.77 26.18 -1.86
C VAL A 141 -9.76 27.08 -2.63
N LYS A 142 -10.21 28.16 -1.99
CA LYS A 142 -11.14 29.10 -2.63
C LYS A 142 -10.51 29.73 -3.87
N ASP A 143 -9.27 30.22 -3.78
CA ASP A 143 -8.56 30.80 -4.94
C ASP A 143 -8.42 29.77 -6.07
N LEU A 144 -8.14 28.49 -5.74
CA LEU A 144 -8.03 27.43 -6.74
C LEU A 144 -9.37 27.20 -7.45
N ILE A 145 -10.46 27.14 -6.70
CA ILE A 145 -11.81 26.96 -7.25
C ILE A 145 -12.19 28.15 -8.15
N GLU A 146 -11.94 29.37 -7.70
CA GLU A 146 -12.23 30.60 -8.47
C GLU A 146 -11.41 30.64 -9.78
N LEU A 147 -10.10 30.31 -9.70
CA LEU A 147 -9.24 30.25 -10.88
C LEU A 147 -9.70 29.18 -11.87
N ALA A 148 -10.05 27.97 -11.40
CA ALA A 148 -10.50 26.88 -12.25
C ALA A 148 -11.87 27.20 -12.89
N LYS A 149 -12.77 27.89 -12.19
CA LYS A 149 -14.04 28.39 -12.78
C LYS A 149 -13.83 29.46 -13.84
N ALA A 150 -12.83 30.34 -13.64
CA ALA A 150 -12.49 31.37 -14.62
C ALA A 150 -11.78 30.82 -15.87
N LYS A 151 -11.11 29.67 -15.73
CA LYS A 151 -10.30 29.01 -16.78
C LYS A 151 -10.58 27.51 -16.83
N PRO A 152 -11.79 27.07 -17.25
CA PRO A 152 -12.15 25.66 -17.29
C PRO A 152 -11.20 24.87 -18.21
N GLY A 153 -10.70 23.72 -17.71
CA GLY A 153 -9.83 22.82 -18.47
C GLY A 153 -8.43 23.37 -18.78
N GLN A 154 -7.97 24.46 -18.14
CA GLN A 154 -6.63 25.02 -18.36
C GLN A 154 -5.63 24.69 -17.26
N ILE A 155 -6.08 24.16 -16.13
CA ILE A 155 -5.21 23.70 -15.04
C ILE A 155 -4.97 22.19 -15.21
N GLU A 156 -3.72 21.78 -15.23
CA GLU A 156 -3.36 20.38 -15.26
C GLU A 156 -3.14 19.84 -13.83
N TYR A 157 -3.75 18.68 -13.55
CA TYR A 157 -3.51 17.98 -12.29
C TYR A 157 -2.88 16.62 -12.49
N GLY A 158 -1.89 16.30 -11.64
CA GLY A 158 -1.22 15.00 -11.63
C GLY A 158 -1.89 14.01 -10.68
N SER A 159 -2.01 12.75 -11.11
CA SER A 159 -2.36 11.63 -10.23
C SER A 159 -1.35 10.50 -10.31
N ALA A 160 -1.33 9.62 -9.31
CA ALA A 160 -0.45 8.44 -9.32
C ALA A 160 -0.94 7.33 -10.28
N GLY A 161 -1.90 7.62 -11.15
CA GLY A 161 -2.42 6.75 -12.21
C GLY A 161 -3.94 6.73 -12.28
N ILE A 162 -4.47 6.35 -13.44
CA ILE A 162 -5.91 6.20 -13.66
C ILE A 162 -6.47 5.15 -12.68
N GLY A 163 -7.57 5.46 -11.99
CA GLY A 163 -8.17 4.57 -11.00
C GLY A 163 -7.40 4.48 -9.68
N ASN A 164 -6.37 5.31 -9.47
CA ASN A 164 -5.63 5.41 -8.21
C ASN A 164 -6.41 6.25 -7.19
N GLY A 165 -6.16 6.03 -5.89
CA GLY A 165 -6.82 6.80 -4.83
C GLY A 165 -6.62 8.31 -4.95
N SER A 166 -5.47 8.81 -5.42
CA SER A 166 -5.24 10.23 -5.66
C SER A 166 -6.08 10.77 -6.83
N HIS A 167 -6.30 9.95 -7.87
CA HIS A 167 -7.20 10.30 -8.97
C HIS A 167 -8.63 10.45 -8.45
N PHE A 168 -9.16 9.42 -7.74
CA PHE A 168 -10.52 9.50 -7.20
C PHE A 168 -10.71 10.64 -6.18
N ALA A 169 -9.73 10.88 -5.33
CA ALA A 169 -9.79 11.99 -4.39
C ALA A 169 -9.83 13.34 -5.11
N THR A 170 -9.07 13.48 -6.20
CA THR A 170 -9.11 14.70 -7.03
C THR A 170 -10.44 14.82 -7.77
N GLU A 171 -10.94 13.76 -8.41
CA GLU A 171 -12.24 13.77 -9.09
C GLU A 171 -13.40 14.10 -8.13
N LEU A 172 -13.36 13.59 -6.89
CA LEU A 172 -14.31 13.97 -5.86
C LEU A 172 -14.23 15.49 -5.56
N PHE A 173 -13.01 16.02 -5.42
CA PHE A 173 -12.78 17.46 -5.21
C PHE A 173 -13.34 18.28 -6.37
N LEU A 174 -13.03 17.92 -7.62
CA LEU A 174 -13.51 18.62 -8.82
C LEU A 174 -15.04 18.60 -8.91
N SER A 175 -15.64 17.42 -8.66
CA SER A 175 -17.09 17.23 -8.66
C SER A 175 -17.79 18.08 -7.60
N MET A 176 -17.31 18.06 -6.35
CA MET A 176 -17.91 18.85 -5.26
C MET A 176 -17.74 20.35 -5.48
N ALA A 177 -16.62 20.78 -6.05
CA ALA A 177 -16.34 22.18 -6.37
C ALA A 177 -17.02 22.65 -7.68
N SER A 178 -17.59 21.74 -8.49
CA SER A 178 -18.12 22.01 -9.82
C SER A 178 -17.11 22.73 -10.73
N ILE A 179 -15.90 22.16 -10.86
CA ILE A 179 -14.80 22.68 -11.67
C ILE A 179 -14.22 21.60 -12.58
N GLU A 180 -13.53 22.01 -13.63
CA GLU A 180 -12.89 21.14 -14.61
C GLU A 180 -11.38 21.41 -14.68
N MET A 181 -10.59 20.34 -14.66
CA MET A 181 -9.14 20.35 -14.83
C MET A 181 -8.71 19.21 -15.76
N VAL A 182 -7.53 19.31 -16.37
CA VAL A 182 -6.97 18.27 -17.25
C VAL A 182 -6.21 17.24 -16.42
N HIS A 183 -6.58 15.97 -16.54
CA HIS A 183 -5.92 14.88 -15.84
C HIS A 183 -4.65 14.42 -16.56
N VAL A 184 -3.51 14.41 -15.85
CA VAL A 184 -2.23 13.86 -16.30
C VAL A 184 -1.88 12.64 -15.39
N PRO A 185 -2.05 11.39 -15.91
CA PRO A 185 -1.77 10.19 -15.12
C PRO A 185 -0.30 9.80 -15.14
N TYR A 186 0.26 9.45 -13.97
CA TYR A 186 1.62 8.98 -13.78
C TYR A 186 1.69 7.53 -13.26
N LYS A 187 2.89 6.93 -13.25
CA LYS A 187 3.12 5.56 -12.74
C LYS A 187 3.43 5.55 -11.23
N GLY A 188 2.78 6.41 -10.45
CA GLY A 188 2.97 6.55 -9.02
C GLY A 188 3.36 7.96 -8.59
N SER A 189 3.24 8.26 -7.29
CA SER A 189 3.46 9.60 -6.73
C SER A 189 4.87 10.13 -6.99
N GLY A 190 5.90 9.25 -7.00
CA GLY A 190 7.28 9.66 -7.27
C GLY A 190 7.49 10.19 -8.68
N ALA A 191 6.74 9.66 -9.67
CA ALA A 191 6.85 10.10 -11.06
C ALA A 191 6.23 11.48 -11.32
N ILE A 192 5.33 11.95 -10.43
CA ILE A 192 4.69 13.27 -10.56
C ILE A 192 5.66 14.39 -10.18
N LEU A 193 6.59 14.12 -9.28
CA LEU A 193 7.36 15.18 -8.58
C LEU A 193 8.17 16.05 -9.53
N ALA A 194 8.75 15.48 -10.58
CA ALA A 194 9.54 16.24 -11.54
C ALA A 194 8.69 17.31 -12.25
N ASP A 195 7.55 16.91 -12.80
CA ASP A 195 6.63 17.78 -13.54
C ASP A 195 5.89 18.77 -12.63
N LEU A 196 5.59 18.35 -11.39
CA LEU A 196 5.05 19.27 -10.37
C LEU A 196 6.09 20.35 -9.98
N TYR A 197 7.36 19.99 -9.90
CA TYR A 197 8.42 20.92 -9.52
C TYR A 197 8.84 21.86 -10.67
N SER A 198 8.62 21.47 -11.93
CA SER A 198 8.83 22.33 -13.11
C SER A 198 7.62 23.21 -13.43
N GLY A 199 6.44 22.86 -12.91
CA GLY A 199 5.19 23.56 -13.19
C GLY A 199 4.46 23.08 -14.45
N GLU A 200 4.93 21.98 -15.07
CA GLU A 200 4.20 21.31 -16.16
C GLU A 200 2.85 20.79 -15.67
N VAL A 201 2.80 20.29 -14.44
CA VAL A 201 1.58 20.01 -13.69
C VAL A 201 1.45 21.02 -12.55
N GLN A 202 0.33 21.74 -12.48
CA GLN A 202 0.19 22.85 -11.55
C GLN A 202 -0.53 22.50 -10.25
N PHE A 203 -1.32 21.43 -10.24
CA PHE A 203 -2.10 20.97 -9.08
C PHE A 203 -1.91 19.47 -8.84
N VAL A 204 -1.71 19.11 -7.58
CA VAL A 204 -1.62 17.70 -7.16
C VAL A 204 -2.27 17.51 -5.79
N LEU A 205 -3.17 16.54 -5.72
CA LEU A 205 -3.70 15.99 -4.48
C LEU A 205 -3.10 14.60 -4.28
N ASN A 206 -2.12 14.49 -3.38
CA ASN A 206 -1.40 13.23 -3.18
C ASN A 206 -0.94 13.07 -1.73
N SER A 207 -0.35 11.91 -1.41
CA SER A 207 0.07 11.61 -0.04
C SER A 207 1.02 12.66 0.53
N VAL A 208 0.79 13.03 1.79
CA VAL A 208 1.65 13.97 2.55
C VAL A 208 3.10 13.51 2.49
N ILE A 209 3.38 12.21 2.67
CA ILE A 209 4.74 11.65 2.60
C ILE A 209 5.45 12.01 1.30
N SER A 210 4.77 11.85 0.15
CA SER A 210 5.38 12.12 -1.15
C SER A 210 5.64 13.60 -1.40
N LEU A 211 4.78 14.50 -0.88
CA LEU A 211 4.82 15.92 -1.17
C LEU A 211 5.63 16.74 -0.15
N THR A 212 5.79 16.23 1.08
CA THR A 212 6.53 16.93 2.16
C THR A 212 7.95 17.39 1.77
N PRO A 213 8.77 16.61 1.05
CA PRO A 213 10.08 17.09 0.63
C PRO A 213 10.03 18.36 -0.23
N GLY A 214 9.10 18.41 -1.19
CA GLY A 214 8.91 19.58 -2.06
C GLY A 214 8.37 20.81 -1.31
N VAL A 215 7.46 20.59 -0.34
CA VAL A 215 6.98 21.65 0.53
C VAL A 215 8.11 22.25 1.37
N LYS A 216 8.91 21.40 2.02
CA LYS A 216 10.07 21.83 2.83
C LYS A 216 11.12 22.59 2.03
N GLN A 217 11.25 22.30 0.74
CA GLN A 217 12.17 22.99 -0.19
C GLN A 217 11.54 24.27 -0.81
N GLY A 218 10.28 24.58 -0.50
CA GLY A 218 9.57 25.72 -1.09
C GLY A 218 9.24 25.55 -2.58
N ARG A 219 9.36 24.35 -3.15
CA ARG A 219 9.11 24.07 -4.57
C ARG A 219 7.62 23.95 -4.90
N ILE A 220 6.80 23.60 -3.92
CA ILE A 220 5.35 23.52 -4.01
C ILE A 220 4.71 24.13 -2.77
N ARG A 221 3.49 24.62 -2.93
CA ARG A 221 2.72 25.24 -1.85
C ARG A 221 1.60 24.31 -1.40
N PRO A 222 1.54 23.89 -0.11
CA PRO A 222 0.40 23.19 0.45
C PRO A 222 -0.75 24.20 0.65
N ILE A 223 -1.98 23.82 0.32
CA ILE A 223 -3.16 24.67 0.48
C ILE A 223 -4.27 24.03 1.32
N ALA A 224 -4.34 22.68 1.41
CA ALA A 224 -5.26 22.01 2.30
C ALA A 224 -4.90 20.55 2.56
N ILE A 225 -5.49 19.97 3.62
CA ILE A 225 -5.42 18.56 4.00
C ILE A 225 -6.76 17.88 3.71
N SER A 226 -6.73 16.63 3.26
CA SER A 226 -7.94 15.89 2.88
C SER A 226 -8.75 15.32 4.04
N THR A 227 -8.18 15.26 5.25
CA THR A 227 -8.80 14.64 6.43
C THR A 227 -9.72 15.60 7.18
N LYS A 228 -10.51 15.04 8.11
CA LYS A 228 -11.43 15.81 8.96
C LYS A 228 -10.74 16.81 9.87
N THR A 229 -9.49 16.52 10.27
CA THR A 229 -8.68 17.34 11.17
C THR A 229 -7.36 17.70 10.53
N ARG A 230 -6.79 18.84 10.92
CA ARG A 230 -5.45 19.28 10.48
C ARG A 230 -4.39 18.32 10.98
N LEU A 231 -3.25 18.30 10.29
CA LEU A 231 -2.11 17.49 10.68
C LEU A 231 -1.16 18.25 11.61
N PRO A 232 -0.61 17.60 12.65
CA PRO A 232 0.43 18.21 13.48
C PRO A 232 1.66 18.68 12.70
N LEU A 233 1.97 18.01 11.58
CA LEU A 233 3.08 18.39 10.68
C LEU A 233 2.81 19.72 9.94
N TYR A 234 1.54 20.06 9.72
CA TYR A 234 1.08 21.24 8.99
C TYR A 234 -0.06 21.93 9.75
N PRO A 235 0.20 22.49 10.96
CA PRO A 235 -0.86 23.05 11.81
C PRO A 235 -1.55 24.27 11.18
N ASP A 236 -0.83 25.01 10.32
CA ASP A 236 -1.34 26.22 9.65
C ASP A 236 -2.06 25.88 8.32
N VAL A 237 -1.98 24.63 7.82
CA VAL A 237 -2.68 24.22 6.61
C VAL A 237 -4.07 23.72 7.00
N PRO A 238 -5.14 24.37 6.53
CA PRO A 238 -6.50 23.99 6.87
C PRO A 238 -6.90 22.68 6.21
N THR A 239 -8.01 22.07 6.63
CA THR A 239 -8.63 20.98 5.89
C THR A 239 -9.41 21.51 4.68
N VAL A 240 -9.69 20.64 3.70
CA VAL A 240 -10.54 21.01 2.54
C VAL A 240 -11.95 21.36 3.03
N ASP A 241 -12.46 20.61 4.00
CA ASP A 241 -13.75 20.82 4.67
C ASP A 241 -13.85 22.23 5.28
N GLU A 242 -12.79 22.67 6.00
CA GLU A 242 -12.70 24.03 6.56
C GLU A 242 -12.54 25.13 5.50
N SER A 243 -12.05 24.79 4.31
CA SER A 243 -11.60 25.74 3.28
C SER A 243 -12.68 26.06 2.23
N GLY A 244 -13.95 25.78 2.51
CA GLY A 244 -15.07 26.14 1.64
C GLY A 244 -15.60 24.99 0.78
N LEU A 245 -15.23 23.75 1.07
CA LEU A 245 -15.81 22.55 0.47
C LEU A 245 -16.32 21.57 1.56
N PRO A 246 -17.40 21.96 2.29
CA PRO A 246 -17.90 21.16 3.40
C PRO A 246 -18.27 19.74 3.00
N GLY A 247 -17.89 18.76 3.84
CA GLY A 247 -18.14 17.35 3.60
C GLY A 247 -17.07 16.65 2.74
N TYR A 248 -16.08 17.37 2.24
CA TYR A 248 -14.93 16.72 1.61
C TYR A 248 -14.00 16.13 2.67
N VAL A 249 -14.05 14.82 2.85
CA VAL A 249 -13.17 14.08 3.77
C VAL A 249 -12.67 12.79 3.09
N VAL A 250 -11.36 12.68 2.93
CA VAL A 250 -10.70 11.50 2.37
C VAL A 250 -9.53 11.11 3.28
N GLU A 251 -9.56 9.89 3.81
CA GLU A 251 -8.56 9.41 4.79
C GLU A 251 -7.15 9.26 4.22
N GLY A 252 -7.01 9.08 2.90
CA GLY A 252 -5.71 9.01 2.24
C GLY A 252 -5.25 7.60 1.89
N VAL A 253 -3.97 7.36 2.02
CA VAL A 253 -3.25 6.18 1.54
C VAL A 253 -2.89 5.28 2.70
N TRP A 254 -2.97 3.97 2.50
CA TRP A 254 -2.39 2.98 3.41
C TRP A 254 -1.62 1.90 2.65
N SER A 255 -0.67 1.27 3.33
CA SER A 255 0.07 0.11 2.82
C SER A 255 0.14 -1.02 3.83
N SER A 256 0.32 -2.23 3.32
CA SER A 256 0.46 -3.47 4.08
C SER A 256 1.56 -4.33 3.47
N ILE A 257 2.25 -5.14 4.25
CA ILE A 257 3.06 -6.23 3.74
C ILE A 257 2.17 -7.46 3.59
N ALA A 258 2.29 -8.13 2.44
CA ALA A 258 1.70 -9.42 2.18
C ALA A 258 2.71 -10.38 1.55
N GLY A 259 2.55 -11.66 1.77
CA GLY A 259 3.19 -12.72 0.98
C GLY A 259 2.25 -13.24 -0.10
N PRO A 260 2.74 -14.06 -1.06
CA PRO A 260 1.88 -14.86 -1.93
C PRO A 260 0.92 -15.73 -1.13
N GLY A 261 -0.23 -16.08 -1.73
CA GLY A 261 -1.22 -16.95 -1.12
C GLY A 261 -0.60 -18.27 -0.65
N GLY A 262 -0.90 -18.67 0.61
CA GLY A 262 -0.31 -19.87 1.20
C GLY A 262 1.09 -19.70 1.81
N THR A 263 1.59 -18.46 1.96
CA THR A 263 2.84 -18.22 2.71
C THR A 263 2.75 -18.85 4.11
N PRO A 264 3.74 -19.66 4.55
CA PRO A 264 3.68 -20.43 5.79
C PRO A 264 3.47 -19.55 7.03
N LYS A 265 2.54 -19.96 7.90
CA LYS A 265 2.20 -19.24 9.13
C LYS A 265 3.40 -18.85 10.00
N PRO A 266 4.45 -19.69 10.19
CA PRO A 266 5.63 -19.31 10.96
C PRO A 266 6.37 -18.11 10.36
N ILE A 267 6.45 -17.99 9.03
CA ILE A 267 7.06 -16.86 8.33
C ILE A 267 6.21 -15.61 8.52
N VAL A 268 4.89 -15.71 8.34
CA VAL A 268 3.94 -14.60 8.55
C VAL A 268 4.06 -14.08 9.99
N THR A 269 4.06 -14.98 10.99
CA THR A 269 4.16 -14.62 12.40
C THR A 269 5.50 -13.93 12.71
N LEU A 270 6.61 -14.43 12.16
CA LEU A 270 7.93 -13.80 12.34
C LEU A 270 7.95 -12.39 11.76
N LEU A 271 7.54 -12.23 10.49
CA LEU A 271 7.52 -10.95 9.81
C LEU A 271 6.57 -9.95 10.50
N ASN A 272 5.37 -10.38 10.88
CA ASN A 272 4.42 -9.56 11.62
C ASN A 272 5.05 -9.04 12.92
N ARG A 273 5.60 -9.94 13.73
CA ARG A 273 6.23 -9.59 15.01
C ARG A 273 7.33 -8.54 14.83
N GLU A 274 8.25 -8.74 13.89
CA GLU A 274 9.37 -7.82 13.69
C GLU A 274 8.89 -6.46 13.14
N ILE A 275 7.91 -6.45 12.20
CA ILE A 275 7.36 -5.22 11.65
C ILE A 275 6.59 -4.44 12.73
N VAL A 276 5.68 -5.08 13.44
CA VAL A 276 4.89 -4.41 14.50
C VAL A 276 5.79 -3.89 15.61
N LYS A 277 6.88 -4.61 15.93
CA LYS A 277 7.87 -4.19 16.91
C LYS A 277 8.52 -2.87 16.51
N PHE A 278 9.12 -2.77 15.30
CA PHE A 278 9.81 -1.55 14.90
C PHE A 278 8.84 -0.37 14.65
N LEU A 279 7.60 -0.64 14.24
CA LEU A 279 6.59 0.42 14.09
C LEU A 279 6.19 1.08 15.41
N LYS A 280 6.44 0.43 16.54
CA LYS A 280 6.22 0.96 17.90
C LYS A 280 7.47 1.65 18.47
N GLU A 281 8.63 1.55 17.83
CA GLU A 281 9.86 2.23 18.28
C GLU A 281 9.67 3.75 18.21
N PRO A 282 10.00 4.52 19.27
CA PRO A 282 9.81 5.97 19.26
C PRO A 282 10.47 6.69 18.10
N ASP A 283 11.66 6.24 17.67
CA ASP A 283 12.35 6.83 16.52
C ASP A 283 11.62 6.56 15.21
N THR A 284 11.03 5.37 15.04
CA THR A 284 10.23 5.03 13.84
C THR A 284 8.94 5.82 13.81
N VAL A 285 8.23 5.92 14.94
CA VAL A 285 7.01 6.75 15.07
C VAL A 285 7.34 8.19 14.68
N LYS A 286 8.35 8.78 15.32
CA LYS A 286 8.78 10.16 15.04
C LYS A 286 9.21 10.37 13.59
N TYR A 287 9.88 9.37 12.98
CA TYR A 287 10.28 9.43 11.56
C TYR A 287 9.08 9.43 10.63
N LEU A 288 8.09 8.56 10.87
CA LEU A 288 6.83 8.52 10.11
C LEU A 288 6.05 9.83 10.26
N GLU A 289 5.85 10.31 11.48
CA GLU A 289 5.12 11.56 11.76
C GLU A 289 5.78 12.77 11.09
N LYS A 290 7.11 12.89 11.17
CA LYS A 290 7.88 13.96 10.50
C LYS A 290 7.80 13.87 8.97
N SER A 291 7.47 12.70 8.44
CA SER A 291 7.25 12.48 7.01
C SER A 291 5.79 12.67 6.61
N GLY A 292 4.87 12.82 7.57
CA GLY A 292 3.44 13.01 7.32
C GLY A 292 2.66 11.70 7.23
N GLY A 293 3.18 10.64 7.82
CA GLY A 293 2.51 9.34 7.97
C GLY A 293 2.31 8.98 9.44
N SER A 294 1.54 7.93 9.67
CA SER A 294 1.35 7.33 10.99
C SER A 294 1.60 5.82 10.90
N PRO A 295 2.23 5.20 11.91
CA PRO A 295 2.37 3.75 11.96
C PRO A 295 1.00 3.08 12.07
N ALA A 296 0.85 1.91 11.44
CA ALA A 296 -0.44 1.21 11.36
C ALA A 296 -0.35 -0.29 11.65
N GLY A 297 0.69 -0.73 12.36
CA GLY A 297 0.93 -2.14 12.67
C GLY A 297 -0.27 -2.81 13.35
N CYS A 298 -0.67 -3.98 12.84
CA CYS A 298 -1.81 -4.78 13.28
C CYS A 298 -1.50 -6.28 13.13
N THR A 299 -2.42 -7.15 13.57
CA THR A 299 -2.31 -8.59 13.32
C THR A 299 -2.56 -8.93 11.84
N PRO A 300 -2.16 -10.12 11.37
CA PRO A 300 -2.48 -10.57 10.01
C PRO A 300 -3.98 -10.65 9.74
N GLU A 301 -4.74 -11.06 10.74
CA GLU A 301 -6.20 -11.16 10.70
C GLU A 301 -6.85 -9.77 10.53
N GLU A 302 -6.46 -8.81 11.36
CA GLU A 302 -6.92 -7.41 11.26
C GLU A 302 -6.54 -6.79 9.90
N ALA A 303 -5.34 -7.09 9.38
CA ALA A 303 -4.94 -6.63 8.04
C ALA A 303 -5.86 -7.20 6.94
N GLY A 304 -6.25 -8.48 7.05
CA GLY A 304 -7.21 -9.13 6.16
C GLY A 304 -8.61 -8.51 6.22
N GLU A 305 -9.11 -8.21 7.43
CA GLU A 305 -10.39 -7.54 7.64
C GLU A 305 -10.42 -6.12 7.04
N ILE A 306 -9.32 -5.38 7.16
CA ILE A 306 -9.19 -4.05 6.56
C ILE A 306 -9.22 -4.15 5.03
N ILE A 307 -8.48 -5.10 4.43
CA ILE A 307 -8.51 -5.34 2.98
C ILE A 307 -9.94 -5.63 2.53
N LYS A 308 -10.67 -6.45 3.27
CA LYS A 308 -12.06 -6.80 2.96
C LYS A 308 -12.99 -5.59 3.07
N SER A 309 -12.92 -4.85 4.15
CA SER A 309 -13.78 -3.67 4.37
C SER A 309 -13.55 -2.57 3.33
N GLU A 310 -12.29 -2.33 2.94
CA GLU A 310 -11.94 -1.39 1.88
C GLU A 310 -12.45 -1.88 0.50
N PHE A 311 -12.30 -3.16 0.19
CA PHE A 311 -12.88 -3.72 -1.05
C PHE A 311 -14.40 -3.55 -1.09
N ASP A 312 -15.11 -3.87 0.00
CA ASP A 312 -16.56 -3.73 0.09
C ASP A 312 -16.98 -2.25 -0.09
N ARG A 313 -16.24 -1.32 0.53
CA ARG A 313 -16.44 0.13 0.38
C ARG A 313 -16.28 0.57 -1.07
N TRP A 314 -15.17 0.20 -1.73
CA TRP A 314 -14.93 0.59 -3.12
C TRP A 314 -15.89 -0.07 -4.09
N SER A 315 -16.27 -1.32 -3.86
CA SER A 315 -17.28 -2.03 -4.64
C SER A 315 -18.64 -1.33 -4.57
N ASN A 316 -19.03 -0.87 -3.38
CA ASN A 316 -20.26 -0.10 -3.21
C ASN A 316 -20.20 1.25 -3.94
N ILE A 317 -19.09 1.98 -3.84
CA ILE A 317 -18.87 3.25 -4.55
C ILE A 317 -18.92 3.03 -6.07
N ALA A 318 -18.24 2.00 -6.57
CA ALA A 318 -18.25 1.67 -8.00
C ALA A 318 -19.66 1.41 -8.52
N LYS A 319 -20.46 0.63 -7.80
CA LYS A 319 -21.87 0.32 -8.13
C LYS A 319 -22.75 1.56 -8.11
N THR A 320 -22.70 2.35 -7.03
CA THR A 320 -23.58 3.52 -6.83
C THR A 320 -23.26 4.69 -7.75
N ARG A 321 -22.00 4.81 -8.18
CA ARG A 321 -21.54 5.90 -9.07
C ARG A 321 -21.40 5.46 -10.52
N GLY A 322 -21.66 4.20 -10.86
CA GLY A 322 -21.52 3.68 -12.23
C GLY A 322 -20.08 3.73 -12.75
N ILE A 323 -19.09 3.71 -11.84
CA ILE A 323 -17.67 3.73 -12.22
C ILE A 323 -17.27 2.32 -12.64
N ILE A 324 -17.33 2.06 -13.94
CA ILE A 324 -16.81 0.83 -14.57
C ILE A 324 -15.65 1.25 -15.44
N VAL A 325 -14.45 0.80 -15.10
CA VAL A 325 -13.30 0.99 -16.01
C VAL A 325 -13.42 -0.06 -17.11
N LYS A 326 -13.87 0.36 -18.29
CA LYS A 326 -13.78 -0.48 -19.50
C LYS A 326 -12.30 -0.70 -19.81
N GLN A 327 -11.90 -1.97 -19.93
CA GLN A 327 -10.56 -2.36 -20.38
C GLN A 327 -10.34 -2.01 -21.83
#